data_b44434d0a7b232746d756a32de3ed59b
#
_entry.id   b44434d0a7b232746d756a32de3ed59b
#
_cell.length_a   1.000
_cell.length_b   1.000
_cell.length_c   1.000
_cell.angle_alpha   90.00
_cell.angle_beta   90.00
_cell.angle_gamma   90.00
#
_symmetry.space_group_name_H-M   'P 1'
#
loop_
_entity.id
_entity.type
_entity.pdbx_description
1 polymer ?
#
loop_
_entity_poly.entity_id
_entity_poly.type
_entity_poly.pdbx_seq_one_letter_code
_entity_poly.pdbx_strand_id
1 'polypeptide(L)'
;MSDDETNDGQRFDRLPATDAERTVEGRATRAEVVDYFTDRFGIPPETFDDYTFWEKGAGKIWIYSGDAPTPIEIEAIGMTCLRTRQEHWKPTTDFVQRVGREASDCVIKLDREQAQRFATGEDQDLEWDGDWGYLIAAHEVAGELEPIGIGLYVHGELRSMVPKGRQRDLES
;
A
#
# COMPACT_ATOMS: atom_id res chain seq x y z
N MET A 1 30.15 20.07 -3.18
CA MET A 1 29.35 18.98 -2.65
C MET A 1 27.91 19.21 -2.95
N SER A 2 27.29 18.21 -3.28
CA SER A 2 25.89 18.26 -3.62
C SER A 2 25.08 17.59 -2.53
N ASP A 3 23.99 18.20 -2.14
CA ASP A 3 23.04 17.57 -1.23
C ASP A 3 22.06 16.70 -2.01
N ASP A 4 22.30 16.54 -3.31
CA ASP A 4 21.38 15.80 -4.17
C ASP A 4 21.28 14.32 -3.82
N GLU A 5 22.32 13.78 -3.21
CA GLU A 5 22.34 12.37 -2.88
C GLU A 5 21.62 12.05 -1.58
N THR A 6 21.32 13.07 -0.80
CA THR A 6 20.60 12.86 0.45
C THR A 6 19.37 13.75 0.47
N ASN A 7 18.25 13.12 0.61
CA ASN A 7 17.00 13.85 0.78
C ASN A 7 16.78 14.06 2.28
N ASP A 8 16.83 15.31 2.72
CA ASP A 8 16.67 15.66 4.13
C ASP A 8 15.20 15.76 4.56
N GLY A 9 14.29 15.22 3.75
CA GLY A 9 12.88 15.21 4.05
C GLY A 9 12.11 16.38 3.46
N GLN A 10 12.77 17.23 2.70
CA GLN A 10 12.14 18.43 2.12
C GLN A 10 11.65 18.24 0.68
N ARG A 11 12.22 17.29 -0.03
CA ARG A 11 11.90 17.08 -1.44
C ARG A 11 11.56 15.63 -1.71
N PHE A 12 10.72 15.42 -2.72
CA PHE A 12 10.45 14.08 -3.23
C PHE A 12 11.50 13.67 -4.23
N ASP A 13 12.02 12.47 -4.07
CA ASP A 13 12.87 11.83 -5.06
C ASP A 13 12.11 10.67 -5.68
N ARG A 14 12.18 10.55 -7.00
CA ARG A 14 11.65 9.37 -7.67
C ARG A 14 12.52 8.18 -7.26
N LEU A 15 11.90 7.05 -6.94
CA LEU A 15 12.65 5.86 -6.58
C LEU A 15 13.55 5.43 -7.74
N PRO A 16 14.78 4.97 -7.44
CA PRO A 16 15.62 4.40 -8.49
C PRO A 16 14.95 3.15 -9.07
N ALA A 17 15.16 2.90 -10.35
CA ALA A 17 14.54 1.75 -11.00
C ALA A 17 15.10 0.44 -10.45
N THR A 18 16.41 0.39 -10.24
CA THR A 18 17.11 -0.80 -9.78
C THR A 18 18.19 -0.43 -8.76
N ASP A 19 18.79 -1.46 -8.12
CA ASP A 19 19.87 -1.28 -7.16
C ASP A 19 21.04 -0.47 -7.74
N ALA A 20 21.34 -0.66 -9.02
CA ALA A 20 22.45 0.02 -9.66
C ALA A 20 22.28 1.54 -9.70
N GLU A 21 21.04 2.00 -9.66
CA GLU A 21 20.74 3.42 -9.70
C GLU A 21 20.52 4.05 -8.33
N ARG A 22 20.59 3.23 -7.28
CA ARG A 22 20.34 3.71 -5.91
C ARG A 22 21.43 4.65 -5.46
N THR A 23 21.03 5.86 -5.05
CA THR A 23 21.96 6.85 -4.52
C THR A 23 21.78 7.10 -3.02
N VAL A 24 20.61 6.74 -2.48
CA VAL A 24 20.32 6.88 -1.06
C VAL A 24 20.31 5.49 -0.45
N GLU A 25 21.20 5.25 0.51
CA GLU A 25 21.34 3.95 1.14
C GLU A 25 20.03 3.54 1.83
N GLY A 26 19.64 2.28 1.64
CA GLY A 26 18.45 1.73 2.25
C GLY A 26 17.15 2.11 1.58
N ARG A 27 17.19 2.98 0.58
CA ARG A 27 15.99 3.38 -0.15
C ARG A 27 15.51 2.24 -1.05
N ALA A 28 14.20 1.98 -1.05
CA ALA A 28 13.63 0.97 -1.92
C ALA A 28 13.77 1.38 -3.38
N THR A 29 13.81 0.38 -4.27
CA THR A 29 13.80 0.62 -5.71
C THR A 29 12.39 0.39 -6.25
N ARG A 30 12.14 0.91 -7.45
CA ARG A 30 10.87 0.62 -8.14
C ARG A 30 10.68 -0.88 -8.29
N ALA A 31 11.73 -1.59 -8.69
CA ALA A 31 11.65 -3.04 -8.85
C ALA A 31 11.24 -3.74 -7.57
N GLU A 32 11.83 -3.34 -6.44
CA GLU A 32 11.49 -3.93 -5.14
C GLU A 32 10.03 -3.68 -4.77
N VAL A 33 9.53 -2.46 -5.01
CA VAL A 33 8.14 -2.11 -4.68
C VAL A 33 7.17 -2.91 -5.55
N VAL A 34 7.41 -2.96 -6.86
CA VAL A 34 6.55 -3.71 -7.78
C VAL A 34 6.58 -5.20 -7.43
N ASP A 35 7.76 -5.75 -7.18
CA ASP A 35 7.91 -7.16 -6.82
C ASP A 35 7.16 -7.47 -5.52
N TYR A 36 7.21 -6.59 -4.54
CA TYR A 36 6.47 -6.78 -3.29
C TYR A 36 4.97 -6.96 -3.55
N PHE A 37 4.39 -6.08 -4.34
CA PHE A 37 2.96 -6.16 -4.62
C PHE A 37 2.60 -7.37 -5.48
N THR A 38 3.46 -7.74 -6.41
CA THR A 38 3.24 -8.92 -7.25
C THR A 38 3.39 -10.21 -6.45
N ASP A 39 4.46 -10.32 -5.67
CA ASP A 39 4.74 -11.54 -4.91
C ASP A 39 3.76 -11.74 -3.76
N ARG A 40 3.41 -10.68 -3.06
CA ARG A 40 2.50 -10.79 -1.90
C ARG A 40 1.05 -10.87 -2.31
N PHE A 41 0.61 -10.01 -3.22
CA PHE A 41 -0.83 -9.85 -3.52
C PHE A 41 -1.22 -10.32 -4.91
N GLY A 42 -0.28 -10.77 -5.71
CA GLY A 42 -0.57 -11.22 -7.06
C GLY A 42 -1.02 -10.10 -7.99
N ILE A 43 -0.64 -8.86 -7.68
CA ILE A 43 -0.95 -7.73 -8.56
C ILE A 43 -0.03 -7.78 -9.76
N PRO A 44 -0.55 -7.82 -11.00
CA PRO A 44 0.32 -7.90 -12.17
C PRO A 44 1.26 -6.70 -12.25
N PRO A 45 2.55 -6.92 -12.59
CA PRO A 45 3.51 -5.81 -12.66
C PRO A 45 3.10 -4.70 -13.63
N GLU A 46 2.44 -5.06 -14.73
CA GLU A 46 1.98 -4.07 -15.71
C GLU A 46 0.93 -3.12 -15.18
N THR A 47 0.32 -3.43 -14.03
CA THR A 47 -0.59 -2.52 -13.36
C THR A 47 0.09 -1.19 -13.04
N PHE A 48 1.41 -1.22 -12.84
CA PHE A 48 2.18 -0.06 -12.45
C PHE A 48 2.85 0.68 -13.62
N ASP A 49 2.62 0.26 -14.85
CA ASP A 49 3.31 0.83 -16.01
C ASP A 49 3.14 2.35 -16.16
N ASP A 50 1.98 2.87 -15.79
CA ASP A 50 1.69 4.30 -15.91
C ASP A 50 1.94 5.07 -14.62
N TYR A 51 2.56 4.43 -13.63
CA TYR A 51 2.81 5.04 -12.32
C TYR A 51 4.29 5.22 -12.06
N THR A 52 4.61 6.25 -11.28
CA THR A 52 5.95 6.44 -10.71
C THR A 52 5.85 6.38 -9.21
N PHE A 53 6.95 5.99 -8.56
CA PHE A 53 7.03 5.88 -7.10
C PHE A 53 8.00 6.91 -6.57
N TRP A 54 7.69 7.47 -5.41
CA TRP A 54 8.41 8.59 -4.83
C TRP A 54 8.60 8.42 -3.35
N GLU A 55 9.65 9.02 -2.81
CA GLU A 55 9.87 9.05 -1.37
C GLU A 55 10.38 10.42 -0.96
N LYS A 56 9.83 10.94 0.16
CA LYS A 56 10.25 12.18 0.77
C LYS A 56 10.73 11.80 2.17
N GLY A 57 12.02 11.98 2.44
CA GLY A 57 12.60 11.44 3.64
C GLY A 57 12.76 9.94 3.55
N ALA A 58 12.28 9.21 4.55
CA ALA A 58 12.43 7.76 4.58
C ALA A 58 11.19 7.06 5.15
N GLY A 59 10.85 5.92 4.55
CA GLY A 59 9.85 5.01 5.11
C GLY A 59 8.44 5.17 4.62
N LYS A 60 8.17 6.13 3.76
CA LYS A 60 6.84 6.32 3.20
C LYS A 60 6.95 6.49 1.70
N ILE A 61 6.41 5.51 0.97
CA ILE A 61 6.44 5.52 -0.50
C ILE A 61 5.13 6.08 -1.02
N TRP A 62 5.22 6.96 -1.99
CA TRP A 62 4.08 7.56 -2.68
C TRP A 62 4.00 7.02 -4.10
N ILE A 63 2.80 6.92 -4.64
CA ILE A 63 2.56 6.50 -6.02
C ILE A 63 1.82 7.61 -6.76
N TYR A 64 2.26 7.88 -7.97
CA TYR A 64 1.72 8.97 -8.79
C TYR A 64 1.43 8.47 -10.20
N SER A 65 0.25 8.80 -10.72
CA SER A 65 -0.13 8.45 -12.08
C SER A 65 0.51 9.46 -13.04
N GLY A 66 1.62 9.07 -13.64
CA GLY A 66 2.40 9.94 -14.49
C GLY A 66 3.81 10.12 -13.95
N ASP A 67 4.47 11.19 -14.34
CA ASP A 67 5.83 11.48 -13.91
C ASP A 67 6.00 12.97 -13.63
N ALA A 68 7.10 13.33 -13.01
CA ALA A 68 7.42 14.68 -12.65
C ALA A 68 8.94 14.81 -12.60
N PRO A 69 9.48 16.03 -12.61
CA PRO A 69 10.93 16.21 -12.42
C PRO A 69 11.36 15.69 -11.04
N THR A 70 12.55 15.13 -10.95
CA THR A 70 13.09 14.65 -9.69
C THR A 70 14.46 15.32 -9.43
N PRO A 71 14.74 15.81 -8.21
CA PRO A 71 13.80 15.93 -7.10
C PRO A 71 12.80 17.06 -7.29
N ILE A 72 11.71 17.02 -6.55
CA ILE A 72 10.69 18.07 -6.63
C ILE A 72 10.24 18.46 -5.22
N GLU A 73 10.07 19.75 -5.00
CA GLU A 73 9.67 20.30 -3.70
C GLU A 73 8.19 20.65 -3.73
N ILE A 74 7.40 19.73 -3.21
CA ILE A 74 5.94 19.89 -3.11
C ILE A 74 5.46 19.18 -1.83
N GLU A 75 4.25 19.49 -1.43
CA GLU A 75 3.67 18.91 -0.21
C GLU A 75 3.35 17.41 -0.36
N ALA A 76 2.80 17.03 -1.51
CA ALA A 76 2.36 15.67 -1.74
C ALA A 76 2.42 15.34 -3.22
N ILE A 77 2.63 14.08 -3.55
CA ILE A 77 2.59 13.62 -4.93
C ILE A 77 1.77 12.32 -5.01
N GLY A 78 0.61 12.40 -5.69
CA GLY A 78 -0.28 11.26 -5.75
C GLY A 78 -0.82 10.86 -4.37
N MET A 79 -0.62 9.61 -3.99
CA MET A 79 -1.04 9.12 -2.68
C MET A 79 0.04 8.24 -2.07
N THR A 80 0.05 8.11 -0.74
CA THR A 80 0.94 7.15 -0.09
C THR A 80 0.44 5.74 -0.40
N CYS A 81 1.36 4.84 -0.69
CA CYS A 81 1.00 3.46 -1.05
C CYS A 81 1.62 2.42 -0.13
N LEU A 82 2.75 2.73 0.49
CA LEU A 82 3.53 1.72 1.21
C LEU A 82 4.35 2.35 2.31
N ARG A 83 4.43 1.67 3.45
CA ARG A 83 5.32 2.05 4.55
C ARG A 83 6.39 1.00 4.68
N THR A 84 7.66 1.41 4.69
CA THR A 84 8.78 0.48 4.61
C THR A 84 9.68 0.46 5.84
N ARG A 85 9.40 1.28 6.86
CA ARG A 85 10.24 1.33 8.06
C ARG A 85 10.06 0.17 9.02
N GLN A 86 8.95 -0.54 8.89
CA GLN A 86 8.67 -1.67 9.78
C GLN A 86 9.22 -2.96 9.19
N GLU A 87 9.33 -3.98 10.04
CA GLU A 87 9.85 -5.28 9.63
C GLU A 87 9.15 -5.82 8.39
N HIS A 88 7.84 -5.71 8.36
CA HIS A 88 7.05 -6.10 7.19
C HIS A 88 6.46 -4.84 6.56
N TRP A 89 6.70 -4.68 5.27
CA TRP A 89 6.17 -3.54 4.54
C TRP A 89 4.64 -3.53 4.63
N LYS A 90 4.08 -2.35 4.82
CA LYS A 90 2.65 -2.19 5.03
C LYS A 90 2.01 -1.33 3.95
N PRO A 91 1.13 -1.92 3.11
CA PRO A 91 0.36 -1.13 2.16
C PRO A 91 -0.62 -0.20 2.87
N THR A 92 -1.01 0.87 2.20
CA THR A 92 -2.00 1.79 2.75
C THR A 92 -3.40 1.40 2.30
N THR A 93 -4.38 1.77 3.10
CA THR A 93 -5.78 1.56 2.73
C THR A 93 -6.13 2.32 1.44
N ASP A 94 -5.64 3.55 1.28
CA ASP A 94 -5.91 4.34 0.08
C ASP A 94 -5.44 3.63 -1.18
N PHE A 95 -4.24 3.06 -1.15
CA PHE A 95 -3.70 2.35 -2.28
C PHE A 95 -4.54 1.11 -2.64
N VAL A 96 -4.89 0.30 -1.63
CA VAL A 96 -5.63 -0.93 -1.92
C VAL A 96 -7.05 -0.65 -2.38
N GLN A 97 -7.66 0.44 -1.93
CA GLN A 97 -8.97 0.82 -2.44
C GLN A 97 -8.89 1.16 -3.93
N ARG A 98 -7.76 1.67 -4.37
CA ARG A 98 -7.59 2.07 -5.77
C ARG A 98 -7.12 0.92 -6.67
N VAL A 99 -6.20 0.11 -6.20
CA VAL A 99 -5.52 -0.89 -7.02
C VAL A 99 -5.82 -2.33 -6.58
N GLY A 100 -6.37 -2.52 -5.40
CA GLY A 100 -6.56 -3.85 -4.82
C GLY A 100 -7.43 -4.80 -5.62
N ARG A 101 -8.22 -4.29 -6.55
CA ARG A 101 -9.01 -5.15 -7.43
C ARG A 101 -8.16 -6.03 -8.33
N GLU A 102 -6.92 -5.62 -8.57
CA GLU A 102 -5.98 -6.38 -9.39
C GLU A 102 -5.31 -7.51 -8.63
N ALA A 103 -5.52 -7.57 -7.31
CA ALA A 103 -4.89 -8.58 -6.47
C ALA A 103 -5.60 -9.93 -6.61
N SER A 104 -4.81 -11.00 -6.65
CA SER A 104 -5.32 -12.37 -6.69
C SER A 104 -4.95 -13.17 -5.43
N ASP A 105 -4.02 -12.66 -4.62
CA ASP A 105 -3.52 -13.34 -3.44
C ASP A 105 -3.66 -12.47 -2.20
N CYS A 106 -3.72 -13.10 -1.03
CA CYS A 106 -3.79 -12.40 0.26
C CYS A 106 -4.98 -11.43 0.33
N VAL A 107 -6.09 -11.84 -0.27
CA VAL A 107 -7.35 -11.08 -0.22
C VAL A 107 -8.33 -11.90 0.62
N ILE A 108 -8.76 -11.33 1.75
CA ILE A 108 -9.75 -11.98 2.60
C ILE A 108 -11.13 -11.40 2.30
N LYS A 109 -12.07 -12.29 1.97
CA LYS A 109 -13.43 -11.89 1.64
C LYS A 109 -14.24 -11.76 2.91
N LEU A 110 -14.90 -10.63 3.07
CA LEU A 110 -15.75 -10.35 4.22
C LEU A 110 -17.20 -10.31 3.80
N ASP A 111 -18.08 -10.88 4.63
CA ASP A 111 -19.52 -10.70 4.42
C ASP A 111 -19.90 -9.28 4.83
N ARG A 112 -21.17 -8.94 4.67
CA ARG A 112 -21.63 -7.58 4.94
C ARG A 112 -21.36 -7.13 6.38
N GLU A 113 -21.64 -7.97 7.35
CA GLU A 113 -21.43 -7.64 8.75
C GLU A 113 -19.94 -7.50 9.06
N GLN A 114 -19.13 -8.43 8.57
CA GLN A 114 -17.69 -8.39 8.76
C GLN A 114 -17.07 -7.16 8.10
N ALA A 115 -17.54 -6.81 6.89
CA ALA A 115 -17.07 -5.63 6.17
C ALA A 115 -17.42 -4.35 6.94
N GLN A 116 -18.61 -4.29 7.50
CA GLN A 116 -19.05 -3.16 8.30
C GLN A 116 -18.15 -2.97 9.51
N ARG A 117 -17.87 -4.03 10.23
CA ARG A 117 -16.98 -3.98 11.40
C ARG A 117 -15.58 -3.55 11.00
N PHE A 118 -15.08 -4.09 9.90
CA PHE A 118 -13.75 -3.74 9.41
C PHE A 118 -13.67 -2.25 9.08
N ALA A 119 -14.67 -1.73 8.39
CA ALA A 119 -14.67 -0.32 7.96
C ALA A 119 -14.74 0.65 9.14
N THR A 120 -15.30 0.21 10.27
CA THR A 120 -15.37 1.03 11.48
C THR A 120 -14.15 0.84 12.39
N GLY A 121 -13.19 0.01 12.00
CA GLY A 121 -11.94 -0.16 12.74
C GLY A 121 -11.95 -1.28 13.75
N GLU A 122 -12.96 -2.14 13.74
CA GLU A 122 -13.04 -3.24 14.70
C GLU A 122 -12.19 -4.42 14.28
N ASP A 123 -11.56 -5.05 15.26
CA ASP A 123 -10.84 -6.31 15.09
C ASP A 123 -11.84 -7.46 15.24
N GLN A 124 -11.63 -8.55 14.52
CA GLN A 124 -12.55 -9.68 14.59
C GLN A 124 -11.84 -11.01 14.37
N ASP A 125 -12.36 -12.05 15.00
CA ASP A 125 -11.85 -13.39 14.82
C ASP A 125 -12.41 -13.96 13.53
N LEU A 126 -11.53 -14.38 12.63
CA LEU A 126 -11.92 -14.92 11.33
C LEU A 126 -11.00 -16.07 10.95
N GLU A 127 -11.53 -17.00 10.18
CA GLU A 127 -10.73 -18.09 9.64
C GLU A 127 -10.01 -17.62 8.37
N TRP A 128 -8.76 -18.02 8.26
CA TRP A 128 -7.94 -17.71 7.08
C TRP A 128 -6.88 -18.80 6.97
N ASP A 129 -6.78 -19.43 5.83
CA ASP A 129 -5.85 -20.53 5.61
C ASP A 129 -4.61 -20.14 4.80
N GLY A 130 -4.45 -18.87 4.50
CA GLY A 130 -3.28 -18.38 3.80
C GLY A 130 -2.22 -17.82 4.74
N ASP A 131 -1.28 -17.07 4.18
CA ASP A 131 -0.19 -16.47 4.95
C ASP A 131 -0.70 -15.42 5.92
N TRP A 132 -0.10 -15.39 7.10
CA TRP A 132 -0.38 -14.34 8.07
C TRP A 132 0.30 -13.04 7.62
N GLY A 133 -0.10 -11.94 8.23
CA GLY A 133 0.44 -10.62 7.95
C GLY A 133 -0.61 -9.72 7.32
N TYR A 134 -0.16 -8.79 6.49
CA TYR A 134 -1.08 -7.83 5.88
C TYR A 134 -1.89 -8.47 4.77
N LEU A 135 -3.21 -8.32 4.84
CA LEU A 135 -4.16 -8.83 3.86
C LEU A 135 -5.00 -7.67 3.34
N ILE A 136 -5.43 -7.79 2.09
CA ILE A 136 -6.44 -6.89 1.55
C ILE A 136 -7.79 -7.42 1.97
N ALA A 137 -8.55 -6.62 2.73
CA ALA A 137 -9.92 -6.96 3.09
C ALA A 137 -10.85 -6.47 1.99
N ALA A 138 -11.74 -7.33 1.52
CA ALA A 138 -12.62 -7.00 0.42
C ALA A 138 -14.02 -7.53 0.65
N HIS A 139 -14.99 -6.87 0.04
CA HIS A 139 -16.40 -7.20 0.17
C HIS A 139 -17.04 -7.22 -1.22
N GLU A 140 -17.92 -8.17 -1.44
CA GLU A 140 -18.61 -8.29 -2.73
C GLU A 140 -19.74 -7.28 -2.83
N VAL A 141 -19.71 -6.45 -3.87
CA VAL A 141 -20.75 -5.45 -4.16
C VAL A 141 -21.16 -5.63 -5.61
N ALA A 142 -22.42 -5.91 -5.85
CA ALA A 142 -22.97 -6.07 -7.19
C ALA A 142 -22.21 -7.12 -8.03
N GLY A 143 -21.78 -8.21 -7.40
CA GLY A 143 -21.08 -9.29 -8.08
C GLY A 143 -19.58 -9.08 -8.25
N GLU A 144 -19.06 -7.97 -7.80
CA GLU A 144 -17.63 -7.67 -7.88
C GLU A 144 -17.03 -7.50 -6.50
N LEU A 145 -15.78 -7.95 -6.36
CA LEU A 145 -15.06 -7.86 -5.11
C LEU A 145 -14.43 -6.49 -4.96
N GLU A 146 -14.88 -5.73 -3.96
CA GLU A 146 -14.40 -4.37 -3.72
C GLU A 146 -13.45 -4.33 -2.55
N PRO A 147 -12.21 -3.88 -2.74
CA PRO A 147 -11.27 -3.74 -1.62
C PRO A 147 -11.72 -2.63 -0.67
N ILE A 148 -11.65 -2.92 0.62
CA ILE A 148 -12.04 -1.96 1.67
C ILE A 148 -10.82 -1.32 2.29
N GLY A 149 -9.77 -2.10 2.53
CA GLY A 149 -8.56 -1.61 3.16
C GLY A 149 -7.62 -2.73 3.53
N ILE A 150 -6.62 -2.39 4.34
CA ILE A 150 -5.62 -3.35 4.81
C ILE A 150 -5.97 -3.80 6.22
N GLY A 151 -5.83 -5.10 6.46
CA GLY A 151 -5.92 -5.68 7.79
C GLY A 151 -4.66 -6.45 8.11
N LEU A 152 -4.36 -6.59 9.39
CA LEU A 152 -3.27 -7.43 9.85
C LEU A 152 -3.85 -8.70 10.44
N TYR A 153 -3.54 -9.83 9.82
CA TYR A 153 -4.05 -11.12 10.28
C TYR A 153 -2.97 -11.87 11.05
N VAL A 154 -3.21 -12.07 12.34
CA VAL A 154 -2.30 -12.83 13.21
C VAL A 154 -3.13 -13.61 14.22
N HIS A 155 -2.72 -14.85 14.48
CA HIS A 155 -3.34 -15.70 15.51
C HIS A 155 -4.87 -15.78 15.42
N GLY A 156 -5.38 -15.90 14.21
CA GLY A 156 -6.83 -16.06 14.01
C GLY A 156 -7.63 -14.78 14.08
N GLU A 157 -6.97 -13.64 14.20
CA GLU A 157 -7.63 -12.34 14.32
C GLU A 157 -7.25 -11.43 13.15
N LEU A 158 -8.26 -10.85 12.52
CA LEU A 158 -8.06 -9.80 11.52
C LEU A 158 -8.19 -8.45 12.19
N ARG A 159 -7.10 -7.71 12.25
CA ARG A 159 -7.06 -6.38 12.85
C ARG A 159 -7.23 -5.34 11.76
N SER A 160 -8.23 -4.50 11.91
CA SER A 160 -8.48 -3.44 10.92
C SER A 160 -7.39 -2.38 11.02
N MET A 161 -6.74 -2.10 9.90
CA MET A 161 -5.74 -1.03 9.80
C MET A 161 -6.31 0.20 9.08
N VAL A 162 -7.63 0.30 8.99
CA VAL A 162 -8.28 1.47 8.40
C VAL A 162 -7.98 2.68 9.29
N PRO A 163 -7.38 3.76 8.72
CA PRO A 163 -7.08 4.94 9.52
C PRO A 163 -8.33 5.54 10.15
N LYS A 164 -8.19 6.12 11.35
CA LYS A 164 -9.35 6.68 12.06
C LYS A 164 -10.14 7.67 11.21
N GLY A 165 -9.47 8.49 10.43
CA GLY A 165 -10.14 9.45 9.56
C GLY A 165 -10.87 8.82 8.39
N ARG A 166 -10.68 7.52 8.15
CA ARG A 166 -11.35 6.78 7.09
C ARG A 166 -12.37 5.78 7.61
N GLN A 167 -12.46 5.61 8.92
CA GLN A 167 -13.43 4.69 9.53
C GLN A 167 -14.83 5.28 9.35
N ARG A 168 -15.73 4.46 8.86
CA ARG A 168 -17.08 4.90 8.60
C ARG A 168 -18.02 3.72 8.48
N ASP A 169 -19.31 4.01 8.66
CA ASP A 169 -20.36 3.04 8.48
C ASP A 169 -20.62 2.84 6.99
N LEU A 170 -20.53 1.61 6.51
CA LEU A 170 -20.78 1.29 5.11
C LEU A 170 -22.25 1.47 4.70
N GLU A 171 -23.13 1.54 5.67
CA GLU A 171 -24.56 1.70 5.42
C GLU A 171 -25.02 3.16 5.40
N SER A 172 -24.15 4.08 5.72
CA SER A 172 -24.50 5.49 5.71
C SER A 172 -24.13 6.18 4.41
#